data_db6d855a997ebcb4f229f3074f23290a
#
_entry.id   db6d855a997ebcb4f229f3074f23290a
#
_cell.length_a   1.000
_cell.length_b   1.000
_cell.length_c   1.000
_cell.angle_alpha   90.00
_cell.angle_beta   90.00
_cell.angle_gamma   90.00
#
_symmetry.space_group_name_H-M   'P 1'
#
loop_
_entity.id
_entity.type
_entity.pdbx_description
1 polymer ?
#
loop_
_entity_poly.entity_id
_entity_poly.type
_entity_poly.pdbx_seq_one_letter_code
_entity_poly.pdbx_strand_id
1 'polypeptide(L)'
;MLFRSTFCVAAEEKGLGICYLGTTTYNPQMIIEALELPELVFPITTVTVGWPAEEPAQVDRLPLEAIVHEETYHDYTPEDIDRLYAYKESLPENKQFIFENNKETLAQVFTDVRYKKEDNEVMSENLWKVIKKQGF
;
A
#
# COMPACT_ATOMS: atom_id res chain seq x y z
N MET A 1 9.57 -9.80 -10.97
CA MET A 1 8.48 -8.82 -11.03
C MET A 1 7.41 -9.19 -12.07
N LEU A 2 7.78 -9.60 -13.28
CA LEU A 2 6.87 -10.05 -14.36
C LEU A 2 5.92 -11.19 -13.94
N PHE A 3 6.39 -12.19 -13.21
CA PHE A 3 5.58 -13.34 -12.80
C PHE A 3 4.32 -12.94 -12.01
N ARG A 4 4.44 -12.03 -11.05
CA ARG A 4 3.33 -11.59 -10.21
C ARG A 4 2.24 -10.89 -11.03
N SER A 5 2.62 -9.97 -11.90
CA SER A 5 1.67 -9.24 -12.75
C SER A 5 0.99 -10.16 -13.75
N THR A 6 1.75 -11.08 -14.37
CA THR A 6 1.19 -12.08 -15.29
C THR A 6 0.20 -13.02 -14.57
N PHE A 7 0.51 -13.42 -13.33
CA PHE A 7 -0.40 -14.23 -12.53
C PHE A 7 -1.73 -13.50 -12.26
N CYS A 8 -1.67 -12.20 -11.88
CA CYS A 8 -2.86 -11.41 -11.62
C CYS A 8 -3.73 -11.26 -12.89
N VAL A 9 -3.12 -10.95 -14.04
CA VAL A 9 -3.84 -10.84 -15.31
C VAL A 9 -4.50 -12.17 -15.68
N ALA A 10 -3.78 -13.29 -15.52
CA ALA A 10 -4.33 -14.62 -15.81
C ALA A 10 -5.47 -15.01 -14.83
N ALA A 11 -5.41 -14.56 -13.57
CA ALA A 11 -6.49 -14.79 -12.62
C ALA A 11 -7.74 -14.00 -13.02
N GLU A 12 -7.60 -12.72 -13.35
CA GLU A 12 -8.69 -11.86 -13.82
C GLU A 12 -9.32 -12.39 -15.12
N GLU A 13 -8.51 -12.87 -16.06
CA GLU A 13 -9.00 -13.52 -17.30
C GLU A 13 -9.90 -14.74 -17.01
N LYS A 14 -9.67 -15.41 -15.87
CA LYS A 14 -10.50 -16.53 -15.40
C LYS A 14 -11.70 -16.10 -14.55
N GLY A 15 -11.95 -14.82 -14.41
CA GLY A 15 -13.03 -14.26 -13.58
C GLY A 15 -12.76 -14.32 -12.08
N LEU A 16 -11.49 -14.50 -11.67
CA LEU A 16 -11.09 -14.48 -10.27
C LEU A 16 -10.79 -13.05 -9.84
N GLY A 17 -11.19 -12.70 -8.62
CA GLY A 17 -10.77 -11.47 -7.95
C GLY A 17 -9.41 -11.66 -7.30
N ILE A 18 -8.64 -10.58 -7.25
CA ILE A 18 -7.33 -10.54 -6.60
C ILE A 18 -7.26 -9.37 -5.62
N CYS A 19 -6.50 -9.55 -4.53
CA CYS A 19 -6.20 -8.48 -3.59
C CYS A 19 -4.75 -8.57 -3.12
N TYR A 20 -4.01 -7.48 -3.29
CA TYR A 20 -2.67 -7.32 -2.72
C TYR A 20 -2.76 -6.92 -1.25
N LEU A 21 -2.16 -7.71 -0.37
CA LEU A 21 -2.10 -7.39 1.05
C LEU A 21 -0.86 -6.51 1.33
N GLY A 22 -1.10 -5.24 1.67
CA GLY A 22 -0.04 -4.25 1.93
C GLY A 22 0.74 -4.49 3.23
N THR A 23 0.22 -5.33 4.14
CA THR A 23 0.79 -5.54 5.47
C THR A 23 1.73 -6.74 5.60
N THR A 24 2.06 -7.42 4.52
CA THR A 24 2.95 -8.61 4.52
C THR A 24 4.28 -8.33 5.24
N THR A 25 4.86 -7.15 5.02
CA THR A 25 6.15 -6.77 5.61
C THR A 25 6.06 -6.19 7.02
N TYR A 26 4.86 -6.02 7.58
CA TYR A 26 4.68 -5.48 8.94
C TYR A 26 5.02 -6.53 10.01
N ASN A 27 4.72 -7.80 9.74
CA ASN A 27 5.09 -8.91 10.61
C ASN A 27 5.59 -10.12 9.82
N PRO A 28 6.73 -9.99 9.12
CA PRO A 28 7.27 -11.07 8.28
C PRO A 28 7.69 -12.30 9.08
N GLN A 29 8.08 -12.13 10.34
CA GLN A 29 8.48 -13.25 11.21
C GLN A 29 7.36 -14.28 11.37
N MET A 30 6.12 -13.85 11.59
CA MET A 30 4.98 -14.77 11.69
C MET A 30 4.74 -15.57 10.41
N ILE A 31 4.93 -14.95 9.26
CA ILE A 31 4.77 -15.62 7.96
C ILE A 31 5.89 -16.63 7.75
N ILE A 32 7.13 -16.27 8.09
CA ILE A 32 8.29 -17.16 8.01
C ILE A 32 8.05 -18.42 8.88
N GLU A 33 7.59 -18.22 10.11
CA GLU A 33 7.31 -19.33 11.04
C GLU A 33 6.14 -20.19 10.57
N ALA A 34 5.04 -19.55 10.16
CA ALA A 34 3.83 -20.27 9.72
C ALA A 34 4.04 -21.09 8.44
N LEU A 35 4.93 -20.65 7.56
CA LEU A 35 5.26 -21.32 6.30
C LEU A 35 6.58 -22.12 6.37
N GLU A 36 7.24 -22.16 7.53
CA GLU A 36 8.53 -22.83 7.74
C GLU A 36 9.57 -22.45 6.66
N LEU A 37 9.64 -21.13 6.35
CA LEU A 37 10.50 -20.65 5.27
C LEU A 37 11.99 -20.88 5.64
N PRO A 38 12.78 -21.44 4.71
CA PRO A 38 14.20 -21.64 4.93
C PRO A 38 14.99 -20.32 4.91
N GLU A 39 16.26 -20.37 5.30
CA GLU A 39 17.19 -19.25 5.15
C GLU A 39 17.21 -18.74 3.71
N LEU A 40 17.46 -17.45 3.54
CA LEU A 40 17.48 -16.73 2.26
C LEU A 40 16.14 -16.70 1.52
N VAL A 41 15.02 -17.01 2.20
CA VAL A 41 13.67 -16.86 1.68
C VAL A 41 12.91 -15.85 2.54
N PHE A 42 12.36 -14.81 1.94
CA PHE A 42 11.68 -13.74 2.64
C PHE A 42 10.33 -13.40 2.00
N PRO A 43 9.23 -13.23 2.78
CA PRO A 43 7.93 -12.87 2.27
C PRO A 43 7.86 -11.37 1.92
N ILE A 44 7.79 -11.04 0.65
CA ILE A 44 7.74 -9.66 0.17
C ILE A 44 6.31 -9.14 0.03
N THR A 45 5.41 -9.99 -0.46
CA THR A 45 4.03 -9.61 -0.74
C THR A 45 3.13 -10.83 -0.70
N THR A 46 1.91 -10.63 -0.30
CA THR A 46 0.85 -11.64 -0.33
C THR A 46 -0.24 -11.18 -1.31
N VAL A 47 -0.75 -12.12 -2.09
CA VAL A 47 -1.90 -11.90 -2.96
C VAL A 47 -2.94 -12.93 -2.60
N THR A 48 -4.14 -12.49 -2.25
CA THR A 48 -5.30 -13.38 -2.15
C THR A 48 -5.98 -13.49 -3.49
N VAL A 49 -6.45 -14.68 -3.82
CA VAL A 49 -7.15 -14.97 -5.08
C VAL A 49 -8.38 -15.82 -4.78
N GLY A 50 -9.50 -15.47 -5.37
CA GLY A 50 -10.74 -16.21 -5.15
C GLY A 50 -11.87 -15.72 -6.06
N TRP A 51 -12.99 -16.38 -6.00
CA TRP A 51 -14.20 -15.90 -6.67
C TRP A 51 -14.70 -14.63 -5.99
N PRO A 52 -14.91 -13.53 -6.74
CA PRO A 52 -15.40 -12.29 -6.16
C PRO A 52 -16.82 -12.50 -5.61
N ALA A 53 -17.04 -12.05 -4.36
CA ALA A 53 -18.35 -12.07 -3.73
C ALA A 53 -19.20 -10.84 -4.10
N GLU A 54 -18.56 -9.79 -4.56
CA GLU A 54 -19.14 -8.49 -4.91
C GLU A 54 -18.32 -7.82 -6.03
N GLU A 55 -18.97 -6.90 -6.73
CA GLU A 55 -18.33 -6.05 -7.74
C GLU A 55 -18.31 -4.61 -7.24
N PRO A 56 -17.35 -4.23 -6.39
CA PRO A 56 -17.26 -2.88 -5.86
C PRO A 56 -16.96 -1.87 -6.98
N ALA A 57 -17.48 -0.67 -6.85
CA ALA A 57 -17.11 0.43 -7.72
C ALA A 57 -15.59 0.69 -7.64
N GLN A 58 -15.00 1.12 -8.75
CA GLN A 58 -13.60 1.49 -8.76
C GLN A 58 -13.38 2.70 -7.85
N VAL A 59 -12.48 2.55 -6.87
CA VAL A 59 -12.09 3.67 -6.03
C VAL A 59 -11.31 4.73 -6.82
N ASP A 60 -11.42 5.97 -6.38
CA ASP A 60 -10.68 7.09 -6.97
C ASP A 60 -9.16 6.89 -6.92
N ARG A 61 -8.47 7.55 -7.83
CA ARG A 61 -7.00 7.54 -7.91
C ARG A 61 -6.49 8.98 -7.93
N LEU A 62 -5.27 9.18 -7.50
CA LEU A 62 -4.56 10.42 -7.77
C LEU A 62 -4.31 10.54 -9.29
N PRO A 63 -4.18 11.77 -9.82
CA PRO A 63 -3.84 11.97 -11.23
C PRO A 63 -2.46 11.38 -11.55
N LEU A 64 -2.24 11.01 -12.82
CA LEU A 64 -0.99 10.36 -13.23
C LEU A 64 0.27 11.17 -12.90
N GLU A 65 0.19 12.48 -12.99
CA GLU A 65 1.29 13.39 -12.61
C GLU A 65 1.73 13.28 -11.15
N ALA A 66 0.88 12.71 -10.28
CA ALA A 66 1.23 12.41 -8.89
C ALA A 66 1.98 11.08 -8.72
N ILE A 67 2.22 10.34 -9.79
CA ILE A 67 2.78 8.98 -9.70
C ILE A 67 3.87 8.76 -10.75
N VAL A 68 3.76 9.43 -11.91
CA VAL A 68 4.66 9.27 -13.04
C VAL A 68 5.66 10.42 -13.07
N HIS A 69 6.94 10.09 -13.03
CA HIS A 69 8.04 11.02 -13.21
C HIS A 69 8.74 10.68 -14.51
N GLU A 70 8.91 11.68 -15.39
CA GLU A 70 9.61 11.53 -16.65
C GLU A 70 11.10 11.83 -16.44
N GLU A 71 11.98 10.95 -16.89
CA GLU A 71 13.45 11.04 -16.85
C GLU A 71 14.03 11.13 -15.41
N THR A 72 13.54 12.05 -14.57
CA THR A 72 14.03 12.29 -13.22
C THR A 72 12.91 12.38 -12.20
N TYR A 73 13.21 11.98 -10.97
CA TYR A 73 12.29 12.20 -9.85
C TYR A 73 12.23 13.69 -9.48
N HIS A 74 11.03 14.18 -9.27
CA HIS A 74 10.76 15.51 -8.72
C HIS A 74 9.97 15.34 -7.43
N ASP A 75 10.42 15.99 -6.36
CA ASP A 75 9.70 16.02 -5.11
C ASP A 75 8.54 17.02 -5.17
N TYR A 76 7.56 16.86 -4.28
CA TYR A 76 6.34 17.67 -4.26
C TYR A 76 6.46 18.82 -3.28
N THR A 77 6.05 20.01 -3.70
CA THR A 77 5.82 21.13 -2.79
C THR A 77 4.49 20.97 -2.05
N PRO A 78 4.25 21.69 -0.95
CA PRO A 78 2.94 21.72 -0.30
C PRO A 78 1.81 22.09 -1.29
N GLU A 79 2.04 23.04 -2.17
CA GLU A 79 1.10 23.50 -3.18
C GLU A 79 0.78 22.39 -4.21
N ASP A 80 1.77 21.59 -4.58
CA ASP A 80 1.55 20.41 -5.43
C ASP A 80 0.68 19.38 -4.74
N ILE A 81 0.93 19.10 -3.46
CA ILE A 81 0.13 18.16 -2.67
C ILE A 81 -1.32 18.63 -2.61
N ASP A 82 -1.56 19.89 -2.28
CA ASP A 82 -2.91 20.47 -2.22
C ASP A 82 -3.63 20.34 -3.57
N ARG A 83 -2.96 20.67 -4.66
CA ARG A 83 -3.51 20.57 -6.02
C ARG A 83 -3.83 19.13 -6.42
N LEU A 84 -2.92 18.21 -6.15
CA LEU A 84 -3.05 16.80 -6.54
C LEU A 84 -4.14 16.07 -5.73
N TYR A 85 -4.35 16.47 -4.48
CA TYR A 85 -5.37 15.91 -3.61
C TYR A 85 -6.74 16.58 -3.73
N ALA A 86 -6.83 17.77 -4.36
CA ALA A 86 -8.05 18.59 -4.40
C ALA A 86 -9.31 17.82 -4.84
N TYR A 87 -9.22 17.02 -5.92
CA TYR A 87 -10.34 16.20 -6.36
C TYR A 87 -10.70 15.14 -5.32
N LYS A 88 -9.72 14.39 -4.85
CA LYS A 88 -9.89 13.32 -3.88
C LYS A 88 -10.52 13.85 -2.57
N GLU A 89 -10.07 14.99 -2.09
CA GLU A 89 -10.62 15.66 -0.92
C GLU A 89 -12.02 16.23 -1.13
N SER A 90 -12.40 16.50 -2.38
CA SER A 90 -13.75 16.99 -2.70
C SER A 90 -14.85 15.94 -2.55
N LEU A 91 -14.48 14.65 -2.56
CA LEU A 91 -15.41 13.54 -2.47
C LEU A 91 -16.08 13.49 -1.09
N PRO A 92 -17.40 13.23 -1.01
CA PRO A 92 -18.14 13.25 0.26
C PRO A 92 -17.55 12.32 1.33
N GLU A 93 -17.17 11.10 0.93
CA GLU A 93 -16.58 10.09 1.82
C GLU A 93 -15.24 10.56 2.40
N ASN A 94 -14.41 11.24 1.62
CA ASN A 94 -13.12 11.74 2.07
C ASN A 94 -13.29 12.98 2.96
N LYS A 95 -14.25 13.85 2.68
CA LYS A 95 -14.62 14.95 3.60
C LYS A 95 -15.08 14.43 4.95
N GLN A 96 -15.93 13.41 4.95
CA GLN A 96 -16.37 12.77 6.18
C GLN A 96 -15.18 12.16 6.93
N PHE A 97 -14.27 11.50 6.24
CA PHE A 97 -13.09 10.88 6.83
C PHE A 97 -12.13 11.92 7.44
N ILE A 98 -11.91 13.06 6.78
CA ILE A 98 -11.13 14.18 7.30
C ILE A 98 -11.78 14.71 8.60
N PHE A 99 -13.10 14.96 8.57
CA PHE A 99 -13.85 15.47 9.72
C PHE A 99 -13.79 14.50 10.91
N GLU A 100 -14.01 13.21 10.72
CA GLU A 100 -13.98 12.19 11.78
C GLU A 100 -12.60 12.08 12.46
N ASN A 101 -11.53 12.41 11.74
CA ASN A 101 -10.17 12.38 12.26
C ASN A 101 -9.71 13.74 12.82
N ASN A 102 -10.57 14.77 12.85
CA ASN A 102 -10.25 16.13 13.30
C ASN A 102 -9.01 16.71 12.58
N LYS A 103 -8.96 16.57 11.26
CA LYS A 103 -7.88 17.08 10.42
C LYS A 103 -8.42 18.08 9.39
N GLU A 104 -7.53 18.84 8.78
CA GLU A 104 -7.87 19.85 7.78
C GLU A 104 -7.78 19.27 6.36
N THR A 105 -6.88 18.31 6.14
CA THR A 105 -6.62 17.70 4.84
C THR A 105 -6.53 16.17 4.94
N LEU A 106 -6.78 15.49 3.81
CA LEU A 106 -6.63 14.04 3.72
C LEU A 106 -5.17 13.60 3.89
N ALA A 107 -4.22 14.41 3.41
CA ALA A 107 -2.80 14.17 3.61
C ALA A 107 -2.45 14.09 5.10
N GLN A 108 -2.96 15.02 5.92
CA GLN A 108 -2.77 14.98 7.39
C GLN A 108 -3.37 13.72 8.03
N VAL A 109 -4.51 13.22 7.53
CA VAL A 109 -5.07 11.96 8.04
C VAL A 109 -4.11 10.81 7.78
N PHE A 110 -3.49 10.76 6.60
CA PHE A 110 -2.54 9.71 6.28
C PHE A 110 -1.25 9.82 7.10
N THR A 111 -0.67 11.01 7.25
CA THR A 111 0.62 11.19 7.92
C THR A 111 0.54 11.15 9.44
N ASP A 112 -0.53 11.71 10.01
CA ASP A 112 -0.61 11.91 11.47
C ASP A 112 -1.43 10.83 12.18
N VAL A 113 -2.29 10.09 11.44
CA VAL A 113 -3.20 9.12 12.03
C VAL A 113 -2.94 7.71 11.54
N ARG A 114 -2.81 7.52 10.20
CA ARG A 114 -2.73 6.19 9.58
C ARG A 114 -1.31 5.64 9.46
N TYR A 115 -0.37 6.47 9.07
CA TYR A 115 1.01 6.09 8.76
C TYR A 115 1.99 6.99 9.50
N LYS A 116 1.90 6.98 10.83
CA LYS A 116 2.76 7.81 11.68
C LYS A 116 4.22 7.48 11.48
N LYS A 117 5.07 8.49 11.56
CA LYS A 117 6.51 8.33 11.39
C LYS A 117 7.08 7.33 12.40
N GLU A 118 6.69 7.46 13.68
CA GLU A 118 7.17 6.61 14.77
C GLU A 118 6.81 5.13 14.53
N ASP A 119 5.58 4.84 14.07
CA ASP A 119 5.14 3.48 13.77
C ASP A 119 5.94 2.90 12.60
N ASN A 120 6.21 3.71 11.56
CA ASN A 120 7.01 3.30 10.41
C ASN A 120 8.48 3.05 10.79
N GLU A 121 9.06 3.85 11.68
CA GLU A 121 10.42 3.64 12.18
C GLU A 121 10.53 2.31 12.93
N VAL A 122 9.60 2.04 13.85
CA VAL A 122 9.56 0.76 14.60
C VAL A 122 9.36 -0.43 13.67
N MET A 123 8.44 -0.34 12.70
CA MET A 123 8.21 -1.40 11.71
C MET A 123 9.44 -1.63 10.85
N SER A 124 10.13 -0.57 10.41
CA SER A 124 11.33 -0.65 9.59
C SER A 124 12.50 -1.30 10.35
N GLU A 125 12.69 -0.96 11.62
CA GLU A 125 13.70 -1.61 12.45
C GLU A 125 13.42 -3.12 12.63
N ASN A 126 12.15 -3.47 12.88
CA ASN A 126 11.75 -4.86 13.02
C ASN A 126 11.95 -5.64 11.72
N LEU A 127 11.50 -5.07 10.61
CA LEU A 127 11.71 -5.62 9.27
C LEU A 127 13.19 -5.91 9.01
N TRP A 128 14.06 -4.94 9.31
CA TRP A 128 15.51 -5.08 9.11
C TRP A 128 16.13 -6.20 9.97
N LYS A 129 15.68 -6.33 11.22
CA LYS A 129 16.13 -7.44 12.12
C LYS A 129 15.74 -8.80 11.54
N VAL A 130 14.52 -8.92 11.01
CA VAL A 130 14.04 -10.17 10.44
C VAL A 130 14.77 -10.52 9.14
N ILE A 131 15.05 -9.53 8.28
CA ILE A 131 15.83 -9.70 7.05
C ILE A 131 17.21 -10.27 7.39
N LYS A 132 17.92 -9.65 8.35
CA LYS A 132 19.23 -10.15 8.80
C LYS A 132 19.17 -11.55 9.41
N LYS A 133 18.15 -11.85 10.22
CA LYS A 133 17.95 -13.17 10.79
C LYS A 133 17.74 -14.24 9.73
N GLN A 134 17.15 -13.86 8.60
CA GLN A 134 16.89 -14.73 7.46
C GLN A 134 18.14 -14.94 6.55
N GLY A 135 19.27 -14.30 6.88
CA GLY A 135 20.56 -14.50 6.20
C GLY A 135 20.86 -13.53 5.07
N PHE A 136 20.11 -12.43 4.95
CA PHE A 136 20.40 -11.35 3.96
C PHE A 136 21.32 -10.28 4.50
#